data_bd766938c3e57aa80fd316ae81c33ab8
#
_entry.id   bd766938c3e57aa80fd316ae81c33ab8
#
_cell.length_a   1.000
_cell.length_b   1.000
_cell.length_c   1.000
_cell.angle_alpha   90.00
_cell.angle_beta   90.00
_cell.angle_gamma   90.00
#
_symmetry.space_group_name_H-M   'P 1'
#
loop_
_entity.id
_entity.type
_entity.pdbx_description
1 polymer ?
#
loop_
_entity_poly.entity_id
_entity_poly.type
_entity_poly.pdbx_seq_one_letter_code
_entity_poly.pdbx_strand_id
1 'polypeptide(L)'
;MHEQRLQSLDAFRGLTIAAMLVVNNPGDWGHVYAPLQHAAWDGWTLTDCIFPFFVFISGISMVLSLQRRALAGADKLQLWGQATRRGLLIMAIGLALNFIPALDPSTLRFPGVLQRLGLCTVLAAPIVLYFAWRAQVAWLLGLLRCSAGMTTATYPK
;
A
#
# COMPACT_ATOMS: atom_id res chain seq x y z
N MET A 1 16.23 21.50 15.61
CA MET A 1 14.84 21.70 15.10
C MET A 1 14.12 20.38 15.32
N HIS A 2 13.22 20.33 16.30
CA HIS A 2 12.37 19.16 16.52
C HIS A 2 11.54 18.92 15.25
N GLU A 3 11.76 17.77 14.60
CA GLU A 3 10.88 17.31 13.56
C GLU A 3 9.46 17.23 14.13
N GLN A 4 8.59 18.15 13.74
CA GLN A 4 7.17 18.00 14.04
C GLN A 4 6.66 16.80 13.26
N ARG A 5 6.74 15.63 13.90
CA ARG A 5 6.03 14.44 13.45
C ARG A 5 4.55 14.78 13.42
N LEU A 6 3.92 14.47 12.31
CA LEU A 6 2.47 14.58 12.21
C LEU A 6 1.86 13.41 13.01
N GLN A 7 1.70 13.62 14.30
CA GLN A 7 1.17 12.60 15.23
C GLN A 7 -0.15 12.00 14.76
N SER A 8 -0.99 12.82 14.10
CA SER A 8 -2.24 12.36 13.50
C SER A 8 -2.04 11.30 12.41
N LEU A 9 -1.00 11.45 11.56
CA LEU A 9 -0.68 10.45 10.54
C LEU A 9 -0.16 9.15 11.14
N ASP A 10 0.67 9.24 12.18
CA ASP A 10 1.20 8.06 12.86
C ASP A 10 0.09 7.34 13.64
N ALA A 11 -0.81 8.08 14.31
CA ALA A 11 -1.97 7.52 15.01
C ALA A 11 -2.94 6.84 14.04
N PHE A 12 -3.25 7.48 12.91
CA PHE A 12 -4.13 6.89 11.90
C PHE A 12 -3.54 5.63 11.27
N ARG A 13 -2.22 5.63 11.00
CA ARG A 13 -1.52 4.43 10.53
C ARG A 13 -1.58 3.30 11.56
N GLY A 14 -1.34 3.60 12.84
CA GLY A 14 -1.47 2.63 13.92
C GLY A 14 -2.87 2.04 14.00
N LEU A 15 -3.90 2.88 13.89
CA LEU A 15 -5.29 2.45 13.89
C LEU A 15 -5.61 1.52 12.70
N THR A 16 -5.16 1.86 11.50
CA THR A 16 -5.39 1.02 10.31
C THR A 16 -4.68 -0.33 10.42
N ILE A 17 -3.46 -0.37 10.98
CA ILE A 17 -2.74 -1.63 11.23
C ILE A 17 -3.49 -2.47 12.27
N ALA A 18 -3.95 -1.88 13.38
CA ALA A 18 -4.74 -2.59 14.39
C ALA A 18 -6.04 -3.16 13.79
N ALA A 19 -6.75 -2.36 12.98
CA ALA A 19 -7.94 -2.81 12.27
C ALA A 19 -7.64 -3.98 11.32
N MET A 20 -6.51 -3.92 10.58
CA MET A 20 -6.08 -5.04 9.71
C MET A 20 -5.78 -6.31 10.51
N LEU A 21 -5.18 -6.21 11.69
CA LEU A 21 -4.92 -7.36 12.55
C LEU A 21 -6.23 -8.01 13.01
N VAL A 22 -7.20 -7.22 13.42
CA VAL A 22 -8.52 -7.71 13.87
C VAL A 22 -9.24 -8.42 12.72
N VAL A 23 -9.29 -7.80 11.54
CA VAL A 23 -10.01 -8.36 10.39
C VAL A 23 -9.36 -9.63 9.83
N ASN A 24 -8.02 -9.69 9.84
CA ASN A 24 -7.29 -10.85 9.31
C ASN A 24 -7.16 -12.02 10.32
N ASN A 25 -7.58 -11.81 11.57
CA ASN A 25 -7.53 -12.84 12.61
C ASN A 25 -8.87 -12.93 13.36
N PRO A 26 -9.95 -13.37 12.71
CA PRO A 26 -11.27 -13.43 13.34
C PRO A 26 -11.42 -14.56 14.37
N GLY A 27 -10.40 -15.40 14.55
CA GLY A 27 -10.42 -16.57 15.44
C GLY A 27 -11.12 -17.77 14.82
N ASP A 28 -12.37 -17.64 14.42
CA ASP A 28 -13.13 -18.66 13.69
C ASP A 28 -13.66 -18.08 12.37
N TRP A 29 -13.24 -18.65 11.26
CA TRP A 29 -13.67 -18.24 9.92
C TRP A 29 -15.11 -18.65 9.60
N GLY A 30 -15.69 -19.59 10.36
CA GLY A 30 -17.08 -20.01 10.22
C GLY A 30 -18.08 -19.05 10.87
N HIS A 31 -17.63 -18.28 11.88
CA HIS A 31 -18.48 -17.38 12.68
C HIS A 31 -17.88 -15.96 12.75
N VAL A 32 -17.61 -15.35 11.59
CA VAL A 32 -17.10 -13.99 11.51
C VAL A 32 -18.22 -12.97 11.73
N TYR A 33 -18.00 -11.98 12.58
CA TYR A 33 -18.93 -10.89 12.82
C TYR A 33 -19.28 -10.16 11.51
N ALA A 34 -20.55 -9.94 11.23
CA ALA A 34 -21.02 -9.38 9.97
C ALA A 34 -20.28 -8.10 9.49
N PRO A 35 -19.93 -7.11 10.35
CA PRO A 35 -19.15 -5.93 9.97
C PRO A 35 -17.70 -6.23 9.57
N LEU A 36 -17.15 -7.39 9.95
CA LEU A 36 -15.78 -7.81 9.67
C LEU A 36 -15.69 -8.73 8.44
N GLN A 37 -16.82 -9.08 7.84
CA GLN A 37 -16.84 -9.88 6.62
C GLN A 37 -16.52 -9.02 5.40
N HIS A 38 -15.82 -9.62 4.44
CA HIS A 38 -15.67 -9.05 3.11
C HIS A 38 -16.97 -9.14 2.32
N ALA A 39 -17.22 -8.17 1.44
CA ALA A 39 -18.35 -8.25 0.52
C ALA A 39 -18.25 -9.49 -0.36
N ALA A 40 -19.37 -10.26 -0.49
CA ALA A 40 -19.37 -11.52 -1.21
C ALA A 40 -19.14 -11.34 -2.73
N TRP A 41 -19.71 -10.31 -3.34
CA TRP A 41 -19.55 -10.00 -4.77
C TRP A 41 -19.77 -8.53 -5.08
N ASP A 42 -20.96 -8.00 -4.80
CA ASP A 42 -21.31 -6.59 -5.01
C ASP A 42 -21.43 -5.84 -3.68
N GLY A 43 -20.86 -4.64 -3.65
CA GLY A 43 -20.84 -3.77 -2.50
C GLY A 43 -19.45 -3.62 -1.89
N TRP A 44 -19.38 -2.88 -0.81
CA TRP A 44 -18.17 -2.70 -0.02
C TRP A 44 -18.51 -2.71 1.47
N THR A 45 -17.63 -3.28 2.26
CA THR A 45 -17.74 -3.31 3.71
C THR A 45 -16.67 -2.42 4.33
N LEU A 46 -16.80 -2.15 5.63
CA LEU A 46 -15.77 -1.43 6.37
C LEU A 46 -14.41 -2.12 6.24
N THR A 47 -14.42 -3.44 6.22
CA THR A 47 -13.24 -4.30 6.05
C THR A 47 -12.50 -4.02 4.75
N ASP A 48 -13.22 -3.84 3.65
CA ASP A 48 -12.66 -3.59 2.33
C ASP A 48 -12.01 -2.21 2.22
N CYS A 49 -12.39 -1.25 3.09
CA CYS A 49 -11.81 0.09 3.14
C CYS A 49 -10.49 0.16 3.90
N ILE A 50 -10.22 -0.76 4.82
CA ILE A 50 -9.05 -0.68 5.72
C ILE A 50 -7.75 -0.69 4.91
N PHE A 51 -7.62 -1.59 3.93
CA PHE A 51 -6.43 -1.68 3.11
C PHE A 51 -6.20 -0.44 2.21
N PRO A 52 -7.19 0.08 1.46
CA PRO A 52 -7.06 1.35 0.73
C PRO A 52 -6.66 2.52 1.62
N PHE A 53 -7.24 2.65 2.82
CA PHE A 53 -6.84 3.69 3.78
C PHE A 53 -5.39 3.55 4.22
N PHE A 54 -4.94 2.33 4.50
CA PHE A 54 -3.54 2.08 4.84
C PHE A 54 -2.59 2.44 3.71
N VAL A 55 -2.89 2.08 2.47
CA VAL A 55 -2.10 2.44 1.29
C VAL A 55 -2.06 3.96 1.11
N PHE A 56 -3.20 4.64 1.25
CA PHE A 56 -3.32 6.08 1.13
C PHE A 56 -2.45 6.81 2.16
N ILE A 57 -2.56 6.45 3.45
CA ILE A 57 -1.76 7.08 4.52
C ILE A 57 -0.25 6.78 4.37
N SER A 58 0.08 5.59 3.89
CA SER A 58 1.47 5.20 3.61
C SER A 58 2.05 6.02 2.47
N GLY A 59 1.26 6.28 1.42
CA GLY A 59 1.61 7.15 0.31
C GLY A 59 1.86 8.59 0.75
N ILE A 60 0.95 9.19 1.52
CA ILE A 60 1.12 10.55 2.07
C ILE A 60 2.41 10.63 2.90
N SER A 61 2.63 9.69 3.79
CA SER A 61 3.82 9.67 4.65
C SER A 61 5.12 9.55 3.85
N MET A 62 5.10 8.75 2.78
CA MET A 62 6.24 8.61 1.88
C MET A 62 6.54 9.93 1.17
N VAL A 63 5.52 10.57 0.59
CA VAL A 63 5.67 11.87 -0.11
C VAL A 63 6.23 12.92 0.83
N LEU A 64 5.65 13.09 2.03
CA LEU A 64 6.11 14.07 3.01
C LEU A 64 7.54 13.80 3.46
N SER A 65 7.91 12.54 3.70
CA SER A 65 9.26 12.16 4.10
C SER A 65 10.29 12.42 3.00
N LEU A 66 10.00 12.02 1.77
CA LEU A 66 10.91 12.19 0.63
C LEU A 66 11.08 13.66 0.25
N GLN A 67 9.98 14.42 0.20
CA GLN A 67 10.05 15.85 -0.14
C GLN A 67 10.80 16.66 0.91
N ARG A 68 10.55 16.43 2.21
CA ARG A 68 11.28 17.11 3.29
C ARG A 68 12.78 16.87 3.20
N ARG A 69 13.20 15.62 2.96
CA ARG A 69 14.61 15.28 2.83
C ARG A 69 15.24 15.85 1.55
N ALA A 70 14.51 15.84 0.44
CA ALA A 70 14.97 16.45 -0.81
C ALA A 70 15.15 17.97 -0.68
N LEU A 71 14.23 18.65 0.03
CA LEU A 71 14.35 20.09 0.34
C LEU A 71 15.47 20.39 1.32
N ALA A 72 15.82 19.47 2.20
CA ALA A 72 16.97 19.57 3.11
C ALA A 72 18.34 19.34 2.40
N GLY A 73 18.34 19.15 1.08
CA GLY A 73 19.56 18.98 0.28
C GLY A 73 20.08 17.54 0.20
N ALA A 74 19.28 16.54 0.60
CA ALA A 74 19.67 15.15 0.44
C ALA A 74 19.66 14.75 -1.05
N ASP A 75 20.65 13.94 -1.45
CA ASP A 75 20.75 13.44 -2.81
C ASP A 75 19.53 12.56 -3.17
N LYS A 76 18.86 12.92 -4.26
CA LYS A 76 17.66 12.23 -4.76
C LYS A 76 17.92 10.76 -5.08
N LEU A 77 19.13 10.44 -5.56
CA LEU A 77 19.51 9.06 -5.87
C LEU A 77 19.61 8.21 -4.60
N GLN A 78 20.18 8.77 -3.53
CA GLN A 78 20.24 8.11 -2.24
C GLN A 78 18.84 7.89 -1.64
N LEU A 79 17.96 8.90 -1.75
CA LEU A 79 16.57 8.79 -1.30
C LEU A 79 15.81 7.71 -2.05
N TRP A 80 15.98 7.64 -3.37
CA TRP A 80 15.39 6.57 -4.19
C TRP A 80 15.94 5.20 -3.79
N GLY A 81 17.25 5.06 -3.62
CA GLY A 81 17.87 3.82 -3.15
C GLY A 81 17.34 3.35 -1.79
N GLN A 82 17.14 4.28 -0.84
CA GLN A 82 16.53 3.96 0.46
C GLN A 82 15.07 3.52 0.34
N ALA A 83 14.28 4.18 -0.49
CA ALA A 83 12.88 3.80 -0.75
C ALA A 83 12.78 2.42 -1.41
N THR A 84 13.64 2.16 -2.41
CA THR A 84 13.74 0.87 -3.08
C THR A 84 14.14 -0.24 -2.12
N ARG A 85 15.17 -0.03 -1.30
CA ARG A 85 15.58 -1.01 -0.27
C ARG A 85 14.44 -1.33 0.69
N ARG A 86 13.68 -0.32 1.15
CA ARG A 86 12.50 -0.54 2.01
C ARG A 86 11.41 -1.33 1.30
N GLY A 87 11.10 -0.98 0.06
CA GLY A 87 10.11 -1.69 -0.75
C GLY A 87 10.50 -3.15 -0.96
N LEU A 88 11.76 -3.43 -1.29
CA LEU A 88 12.28 -4.79 -1.45
C LEU A 88 12.26 -5.58 -0.14
N LEU A 89 12.58 -4.96 1.00
CA LEU A 89 12.48 -5.61 2.30
C LEU A 89 11.04 -5.99 2.64
N ILE A 90 10.08 -5.11 2.37
CA ILE A 90 8.64 -5.40 2.58
C ILE A 90 8.21 -6.57 1.70
N MET A 91 8.65 -6.60 0.43
CA MET A 91 8.36 -7.71 -0.49
C MET A 91 8.99 -9.01 -0.01
N ALA A 92 10.24 -8.99 0.45
CA ALA A 92 10.94 -10.16 0.96
C ALA A 92 10.27 -10.73 2.22
N ILE A 93 9.88 -9.86 3.16
CA ILE A 93 9.12 -10.25 4.36
C ILE A 93 7.78 -10.86 3.97
N GLY A 94 7.06 -10.22 3.03
CA GLY A 94 5.78 -10.76 2.54
C GLY A 94 5.92 -12.13 1.88
N LEU A 95 7.01 -12.35 1.14
CA LEU A 95 7.30 -13.64 0.53
C LEU A 95 7.65 -14.69 1.59
N ALA A 96 8.49 -14.32 2.57
CA ALA A 96 8.85 -15.19 3.67
C ALA A 96 7.63 -15.62 4.49
N LEU A 97 6.73 -14.68 4.82
CA LEU A 97 5.49 -14.97 5.56
C LEU A 97 4.54 -15.90 4.79
N ASN A 98 4.53 -15.84 3.46
CA ASN A 98 3.75 -16.77 2.65
C ASN A 98 4.42 -18.15 2.53
N PHE A 99 5.75 -18.22 2.56
CA PHE A 99 6.49 -19.46 2.40
C PHE A 99 6.56 -20.28 3.69
N ILE A 100 6.77 -19.62 4.85
CA ILE A 100 6.97 -20.29 6.14
C ILE A 100 5.82 -21.22 6.56
N PRO A 101 4.52 -20.83 6.44
CA PRO A 101 3.43 -21.68 6.91
C PRO A 101 3.22 -22.96 6.08
N ALA A 102 3.55 -22.92 4.79
CA ALA A 102 3.20 -23.99 3.87
C ALA A 102 4.38 -24.89 3.52
N LEU A 103 5.64 -24.39 3.58
CA LEU A 103 6.87 -25.05 3.12
C LEU A 103 6.77 -25.65 1.71
N ASP A 104 5.77 -25.24 0.95
CA ASP A 104 5.43 -25.78 -0.34
C ASP A 104 5.42 -24.67 -1.40
N PRO A 105 6.31 -24.69 -2.39
CA PRO A 105 6.41 -23.65 -3.41
C PRO A 105 5.15 -23.52 -4.27
N SER A 106 4.27 -24.51 -4.30
CA SER A 106 3.01 -24.49 -5.05
C SER A 106 1.95 -23.60 -4.41
N THR A 107 2.08 -23.27 -3.12
CA THR A 107 1.14 -22.41 -2.37
C THR A 107 1.53 -20.94 -2.35
N LEU A 108 2.63 -20.57 -3.01
CA LEU A 108 3.07 -19.18 -3.12
C LEU A 108 2.01 -18.32 -3.82
N ARG A 109 1.20 -17.62 -3.04
CA ARG A 109 0.26 -16.60 -3.56
C ARG A 109 1.05 -15.36 -3.97
N PHE A 110 1.29 -15.25 -5.25
CA PHE A 110 1.83 -14.03 -5.84
C PHE A 110 0.75 -13.38 -6.72
N PRO A 111 0.37 -12.11 -6.49
CA PRO A 111 0.91 -11.09 -5.61
C PRO A 111 0.15 -10.96 -4.27
N GLY A 112 0.84 -11.10 -3.14
CA GLY A 112 0.28 -10.80 -1.82
C GLY A 112 0.19 -9.28 -1.54
N VAL A 113 -0.47 -8.92 -0.43
CA VAL A 113 -0.67 -7.52 0.00
C VAL A 113 0.66 -6.77 0.19
N LEU A 114 1.63 -7.40 0.87
CA LEU A 114 2.94 -6.79 1.11
C LEU A 114 3.76 -6.63 -0.17
N GLN A 115 3.68 -7.58 -1.10
CA GLN A 115 4.36 -7.46 -2.38
C GLN A 115 3.81 -6.28 -3.20
N ARG A 116 2.48 -6.10 -3.23
CA ARG A 116 1.85 -4.94 -3.89
C ARG A 116 2.28 -3.64 -3.26
N LEU A 117 2.29 -3.55 -1.91
CA LEU A 117 2.72 -2.36 -1.18
C LEU A 117 4.20 -2.03 -1.46
N GLY A 118 5.07 -3.04 -1.43
CA GLY A 118 6.49 -2.89 -1.75
C GLY A 118 6.71 -2.40 -3.18
N LEU A 119 6.02 -3.01 -4.16
CA LEU A 119 6.09 -2.62 -5.56
C LEU A 119 5.60 -1.19 -5.78
N CYS A 120 4.45 -0.82 -5.20
CA CYS A 120 3.93 0.54 -5.25
C CYS A 120 4.94 1.55 -4.67
N THR A 121 5.60 1.22 -3.56
CA THR A 121 6.63 2.08 -2.95
C THR A 121 7.81 2.30 -3.88
N VAL A 122 8.32 1.23 -4.51
CA VAL A 122 9.45 1.31 -5.44
C VAL A 122 9.12 2.15 -6.67
N LEU A 123 7.92 1.98 -7.23
CA LEU A 123 7.47 2.68 -8.44
C LEU A 123 7.07 4.14 -8.16
N ALA A 124 6.44 4.41 -7.02
CA ALA A 124 6.00 5.76 -6.67
C ALA A 124 7.15 6.68 -6.23
N ALA A 125 8.20 6.15 -5.61
CA ALA A 125 9.32 6.95 -5.10
C ALA A 125 9.99 7.80 -6.19
N PRO A 126 10.38 7.29 -7.38
CA PRO A 126 10.96 8.11 -8.43
C PRO A 126 9.97 9.14 -8.98
N ILE A 127 8.68 8.81 -9.06
CA ILE A 127 7.66 9.75 -9.53
C ILE A 127 7.58 10.95 -8.58
N VAL A 128 7.61 10.72 -7.26
CA VAL A 128 7.60 11.79 -6.25
C VAL A 128 8.86 12.62 -6.25
N LEU A 129 10.04 12.03 -6.50
CA LEU A 129 11.34 12.70 -6.41
C LEU A 129 11.72 13.50 -7.68
N TYR A 130 11.33 13.00 -8.85
CA TYR A 130 11.79 13.56 -10.13
C TYR A 130 10.70 14.33 -10.88
N PHE A 131 9.43 14.06 -10.63
CA PHE A 131 8.33 14.68 -11.37
C PHE A 131 7.65 15.79 -10.57
N ALA A 132 7.32 16.89 -11.24
CA ALA A 132 6.52 17.97 -10.68
C ALA A 132 5.07 17.50 -10.40
N TRP A 133 4.37 18.19 -9.51
CA TRP A 133 3.00 17.83 -9.10
C TRP A 133 2.02 17.66 -10.28
N ARG A 134 2.18 18.47 -11.34
CA ARG A 134 1.35 18.39 -12.57
C ARG A 134 1.52 17.06 -13.30
N ALA A 135 2.76 16.58 -13.39
CA ALA A 135 3.06 15.28 -13.99
C ALA A 135 2.56 14.11 -13.11
N GLN A 136 2.63 14.27 -11.77
CA GLN A 136 2.08 13.27 -10.85
C GLN A 136 0.55 13.14 -11.01
N VAL A 137 -0.17 14.26 -11.17
CA VAL A 137 -1.61 14.25 -11.47
C VAL A 137 -1.89 13.61 -12.84
N ALA A 138 -1.07 13.90 -13.86
CA ALA A 138 -1.22 13.27 -15.17
C ALA A 138 -1.02 11.74 -15.11
N TRP A 139 -0.02 11.26 -14.35
CA TRP A 139 0.19 9.84 -14.07
C TRP A 139 -1.02 9.20 -13.39
N LEU A 140 -1.57 9.86 -12.36
CA LEU A 140 -2.76 9.39 -11.65
C LEU A 140 -3.96 9.25 -12.59
N LEU A 141 -4.24 10.29 -13.39
CA LEU A 141 -5.34 10.28 -14.35
C LEU A 141 -5.13 9.22 -15.45
N GLY A 142 -3.90 9.01 -15.91
CA GLY A 142 -3.56 7.95 -16.86
C GLY A 142 -3.83 6.56 -16.30
N LEU A 143 -3.42 6.29 -15.07
CA LEU A 143 -3.66 5.02 -14.39
C LEU A 143 -5.15 4.77 -14.13
N LEU A 144 -5.91 5.80 -13.74
CA LEU A 144 -7.36 5.70 -13.54
C LEU A 144 -8.08 5.39 -14.86
N ARG A 145 -7.70 6.04 -15.96
CA ARG A 145 -8.26 5.75 -17.29
C ARG A 145 -7.95 4.34 -17.76
N CYS A 146 -6.72 3.89 -17.55
CA CYS A 146 -6.31 2.52 -17.89
C CYS A 146 -7.13 1.49 -17.10
N SER A 147 -7.27 1.71 -15.78
CA SER A 147 -8.09 0.86 -14.91
C SER A 147 -9.56 0.82 -15.35
N ALA A 148 -10.16 1.99 -15.64
CA ALA A 148 -11.54 2.08 -16.12
C ALA A 148 -11.74 1.37 -17.49
N GLY A 149 -10.77 1.48 -18.39
CA GLY A 149 -10.79 0.78 -19.68
C GLY A 149 -10.71 -0.74 -19.54
N MET A 150 -9.93 -1.24 -18.58
CA MET A 150 -9.85 -2.67 -18.29
C MET A 150 -11.17 -3.22 -17.72
N THR A 151 -11.82 -2.51 -16.82
CA THR A 151 -13.10 -2.95 -16.23
C THR A 151 -14.21 -3.00 -17.30
N THR A 152 -14.29 -2.03 -18.19
CA THR A 152 -15.28 -2.02 -19.29
C THR A 152 -15.03 -3.10 -20.34
N ALA A 153 -13.76 -3.47 -20.57
CA ALA A 153 -13.40 -4.56 -21.50
C ALA A 153 -13.70 -5.96 -20.92
N THR A 154 -13.61 -6.10 -19.58
CA THR A 154 -13.81 -7.41 -18.93
C THR A 154 -15.28 -7.71 -18.64
N TYR A 155 -16.14 -6.69 -18.53
CA TYR A 155 -17.58 -6.82 -18.33
C TYR A 155 -18.34 -6.02 -19.41
N PRO A 156 -18.46 -6.54 -20.65
CA PRO A 156 -19.42 -5.99 -21.59
C PRO A 156 -20.83 -6.20 -21.03
N LYS A 157 -21.65 -5.12 -21.00
CA LYS A 157 -23.04 -5.15 -20.53
C LYS A 157 -23.86 -6.12 -21.33
#